data_ab9c6323232f7f7b8866fe3c3517fc9f
#
_entry.id   ab9c6323232f7f7b8866fe3c3517fc9f
#
_cell.length_a   1.000
_cell.length_b   1.000
_cell.length_c   1.000
_cell.angle_alpha   90.00
_cell.angle_beta   90.00
_cell.angle_gamma   90.00
#
_symmetry.space_group_name_H-M   'P 1'
#
loop_
_entity.id
_entity.type
_entity.pdbx_description
1 polymer ?
#
loop_
_entity_poly.entity_id
_entity_poly.type
_entity_poly.pdbx_seq_one_letter_code
_entity_poly.pdbx_strand_id
1 'polypeptide(L)'
;YGGGAGMIIKVEPLVKATRFAKNKLNNPKCIYMSPKGKTLDQSLAKHFKSLKNDLVIVVGRYQGVDQRFIDLEVDQEISVGDYILSGGEVAACILIDTITRLIPGTLGDSESLSNETFENERMEAPQYSRPEDFEGKKVPNVLLSGNHQKIAEWRKSMSKSIDKKKEN
;
A
#
# COMPACT_ATOMS: atom_id res chain seq x y z
N TYR A 1 17.16 -14.43 24.54
CA TYR A 1 18.53 -14.10 24.95
C TYR A 1 18.70 -12.59 25.08
N GLY A 2 19.61 -12.15 25.93
CA GLY A 2 19.90 -10.72 26.13
C GLY A 2 19.02 -10.00 27.17
N GLY A 3 17.98 -10.61 27.65
CA GLY A 3 17.02 -10.00 28.59
C GLY A 3 16.15 -8.93 27.93
N GLY A 4 15.25 -8.33 28.70
CA GLY A 4 14.33 -7.30 28.24
C GLY A 4 12.87 -7.62 28.56
N ALA A 5 11.99 -6.62 28.42
CA ALA A 5 10.55 -6.80 28.59
C ALA A 5 9.94 -7.39 27.31
N GLY A 6 8.93 -8.24 27.48
CA GLY A 6 8.14 -8.80 26.37
C GLY A 6 8.61 -10.16 25.87
N MET A 7 8.00 -10.60 24.77
CA MET A 7 8.22 -11.91 24.16
C MET A 7 8.64 -11.74 22.70
N ILE A 8 9.42 -12.70 22.21
CA ILE A 8 9.79 -12.82 20.79
C ILE A 8 9.23 -14.13 20.26
N ILE A 9 8.66 -14.12 19.06
CA ILE A 9 8.16 -15.34 18.42
C ILE A 9 9.36 -16.20 18.00
N LYS A 10 9.33 -17.46 18.43
CA LYS A 10 10.45 -18.40 18.22
C LYS A 10 10.69 -18.70 16.74
N VAL A 11 11.95 -18.86 16.36
CA VAL A 11 12.39 -19.14 14.98
C VAL A 11 11.81 -20.44 14.43
N GLU A 12 11.87 -21.54 15.16
CA GLU A 12 11.53 -22.88 14.65
C GLU A 12 10.06 -22.99 14.18
N PRO A 13 9.02 -22.59 14.96
CA PRO A 13 7.64 -22.65 14.49
C PRO A 13 7.39 -21.72 13.31
N LEU A 14 8.02 -20.54 13.26
CA LEU A 14 7.88 -19.60 12.13
C LEU A 14 8.46 -20.19 10.85
N VAL A 15 9.68 -20.74 10.91
CA VAL A 15 10.32 -21.36 9.74
C VAL A 15 9.48 -22.53 9.24
N LYS A 16 9.01 -23.41 10.12
CA LYS A 16 8.16 -24.56 9.74
C LYS A 16 6.86 -24.10 9.07
N ALA A 17 6.16 -23.12 9.64
CA ALA A 17 4.91 -22.60 9.09
C ALA A 17 5.12 -21.92 7.73
N THR A 18 6.17 -21.10 7.61
CA THR A 18 6.49 -20.40 6.36
C THR A 18 6.86 -21.36 5.24
N ARG A 19 7.71 -22.35 5.51
CA ARG A 19 8.07 -23.39 4.54
C ARG A 19 6.87 -24.24 4.13
N PHE A 20 6.01 -24.59 5.07
CA PHE A 20 4.76 -25.28 4.77
C PHE A 20 3.84 -24.47 3.83
N ALA A 21 3.72 -23.16 4.05
CA ALA A 21 2.97 -22.28 3.16
C ALA A 21 3.63 -22.16 1.78
N LYS A 22 4.95 -21.91 1.74
CA LYS A 22 5.73 -21.79 0.49
C LYS A 22 5.62 -23.04 -0.38
N ASN A 23 5.61 -24.23 0.20
CA ASN A 23 5.53 -25.50 -0.55
C ASN A 23 4.19 -25.72 -1.29
N LYS A 24 3.17 -24.91 -0.99
CA LYS A 24 1.84 -24.98 -1.63
C LYS A 24 1.65 -23.92 -2.71
N LEU A 25 2.64 -23.09 -2.95
CA LEU A 25 2.57 -21.89 -3.77
C LEU A 25 3.56 -21.97 -4.94
N ASN A 26 3.31 -21.15 -5.95
CA ASN A 26 4.16 -21.07 -7.14
C ASN A 26 5.16 -19.92 -6.98
N ASN A 27 6.46 -20.26 -6.90
CA ASN A 27 7.55 -19.28 -6.78
C ASN A 27 7.28 -18.20 -5.71
N PRO A 28 6.97 -18.59 -4.45
CA PRO A 28 6.51 -17.65 -3.42
C PRO A 28 7.59 -16.67 -2.98
N LYS A 29 7.17 -15.43 -2.70
CA LYS A 29 7.94 -14.42 -1.99
C LYS A 29 7.42 -14.28 -0.57
N CYS A 30 8.32 -14.26 0.41
CA CYS A 30 8.00 -14.08 1.81
C CYS A 30 8.20 -12.61 2.21
N ILE A 31 7.11 -11.97 2.61
CA ILE A 31 7.09 -10.59 3.07
C ILE A 31 6.86 -10.57 4.57
N TYR A 32 7.71 -9.90 5.33
CA TYR A 32 7.48 -9.65 6.74
C TYR A 32 7.04 -8.22 6.98
N MET A 33 5.88 -8.03 7.63
CA MET A 33 5.39 -6.71 8.01
C MET A 33 6.15 -6.21 9.24
N SER A 34 6.99 -5.19 9.05
CA SER A 34 7.93 -4.72 10.05
C SER A 34 8.06 -3.19 9.98
N PRO A 35 8.07 -2.46 11.12
CA PRO A 35 8.32 -1.01 11.11
C PRO A 35 9.72 -0.64 10.63
N LYS A 36 10.66 -1.60 10.58
CA LYS A 36 12.02 -1.40 10.07
C LYS A 36 12.13 -1.61 8.55
N GLY A 37 11.06 -2.10 7.92
CA GLY A 37 11.04 -2.45 6.51
C GLY A 37 11.01 -1.23 5.59
N LYS A 38 11.15 -1.49 4.29
CA LYS A 38 10.95 -0.47 3.26
C LYS A 38 9.52 0.06 3.31
N THR A 39 9.35 1.37 3.31
CA THR A 39 8.01 1.99 3.34
C THR A 39 7.23 1.63 2.07
N LEU A 40 6.00 1.16 2.27
CA LEU A 40 5.05 0.88 1.20
C LEU A 40 4.60 2.18 0.54
N ASP A 41 4.83 2.29 -0.75
CA ASP A 41 4.31 3.36 -1.60
C ASP A 41 3.63 2.76 -2.85
N GLN A 42 3.02 3.63 -3.67
CA GLN A 42 2.34 3.21 -4.90
C GLN A 42 3.29 2.51 -5.90
N SER A 43 4.55 2.92 -5.95
CA SER A 43 5.57 2.33 -6.81
C SER A 43 5.86 0.88 -6.39
N LEU A 44 6.03 0.66 -5.07
CA LEU A 44 6.28 -0.66 -4.51
C LEU A 44 5.06 -1.58 -4.69
N ALA A 45 3.84 -1.05 -4.53
CA ALA A 45 2.61 -1.81 -4.80
C ALA A 45 2.51 -2.25 -6.27
N LYS A 46 2.82 -1.35 -7.21
CA LYS A 46 2.92 -1.68 -8.65
C LYS A 46 3.99 -2.72 -8.94
N HIS A 47 5.13 -2.64 -8.27
CA HIS A 47 6.17 -3.65 -8.36
C HIS A 47 5.65 -5.02 -7.93
N PHE A 48 5.04 -5.15 -6.75
CA PHE A 48 4.46 -6.42 -6.30
C PHE A 48 3.38 -6.95 -7.26
N LYS A 49 2.49 -6.09 -7.77
CA LYS A 49 1.50 -6.47 -8.77
C LYS A 49 2.14 -6.99 -10.06
N SER A 50 3.31 -6.47 -10.46
CA SER A 50 4.02 -6.92 -11.66
C SER A 50 4.72 -8.27 -11.50
N LEU A 51 5.02 -8.66 -10.27
CA LEU A 51 5.60 -9.96 -9.96
C LEU A 51 4.56 -11.05 -10.24
N LYS A 52 5.00 -12.13 -10.91
CA LYS A 52 4.19 -13.33 -11.10
C LYS A 52 4.44 -14.33 -9.96
N ASN A 53 4.56 -13.83 -8.76
CA ASN A 53 4.88 -14.61 -7.57
C ASN A 53 3.66 -14.67 -6.66
N ASP A 54 3.46 -15.80 -6.01
CA ASP A 54 2.59 -15.87 -4.84
C ASP A 54 3.27 -15.18 -3.64
N LEU A 55 2.49 -14.61 -2.73
CA LEU A 55 3.02 -13.93 -1.56
C LEU A 55 2.68 -14.70 -0.29
N VAL A 56 3.69 -14.96 0.54
CA VAL A 56 3.53 -15.38 1.94
C VAL A 56 3.76 -14.14 2.79
N ILE A 57 2.70 -13.63 3.42
CA ILE A 57 2.78 -12.45 4.28
C ILE A 57 2.85 -12.90 5.73
N VAL A 58 3.95 -12.57 6.38
CA VAL A 58 4.20 -12.87 7.79
C VAL A 58 3.94 -11.64 8.63
N VAL A 59 3.18 -11.81 9.70
CA VAL A 59 2.85 -10.75 10.66
C VAL A 59 3.40 -11.11 12.03
N GLY A 60 4.03 -10.16 12.68
CA GLY A 60 4.55 -10.30 14.03
C GLY A 60 3.61 -9.72 15.09
N ARG A 61 3.77 -10.22 16.30
CA ARG A 61 3.21 -9.65 17.54
C ARG A 61 4.30 -9.52 18.60
N TYR A 62 3.95 -8.91 19.71
CA TYR A 62 4.86 -8.68 20.84
C TYR A 62 6.08 -7.85 20.45
N GLN A 63 7.31 -8.31 20.75
CA GLN A 63 8.56 -7.63 20.37
C GLN A 63 9.07 -8.05 18.98
N GLY A 64 8.23 -8.74 18.20
CA GLY A 64 8.57 -9.20 16.86
C GLY A 64 8.98 -10.66 16.80
N VAL A 65 9.80 -10.98 15.80
CA VAL A 65 10.25 -12.34 15.47
C VAL A 65 11.75 -12.48 15.69
N ASP A 66 12.20 -13.71 15.86
CA ASP A 66 13.63 -14.03 15.94
C ASP A 66 14.35 -13.61 14.64
N GLN A 67 15.49 -12.93 14.75
CA GLN A 67 16.26 -12.43 13.60
C GLN A 67 16.64 -13.53 12.62
N ARG A 68 16.96 -14.72 13.12
CA ARG A 68 17.31 -15.87 12.27
C ARG A 68 16.18 -16.30 11.34
N PHE A 69 14.92 -16.07 11.74
CA PHE A 69 13.78 -16.27 10.84
C PHE A 69 13.81 -15.28 9.67
N ILE A 70 14.10 -14.02 9.94
CA ILE A 70 14.21 -12.99 8.89
C ILE A 70 15.32 -13.38 7.91
N ASP A 71 16.50 -13.72 8.43
CA ASP A 71 17.68 -14.07 7.63
C ASP A 71 17.47 -15.33 6.77
N LEU A 72 16.66 -16.29 7.23
CA LEU A 72 16.44 -17.57 6.54
C LEU A 72 15.29 -17.56 5.55
N GLU A 73 14.22 -16.83 5.84
CA GLU A 73 12.93 -17.04 5.16
C GLU A 73 12.36 -15.77 4.51
N VAL A 74 12.76 -14.58 4.96
CA VAL A 74 12.13 -13.34 4.52
C VAL A 74 12.87 -12.76 3.31
N ASP A 75 12.15 -12.57 2.21
CA ASP A 75 12.70 -11.92 1.01
C ASP A 75 12.72 -10.39 1.16
N GLN A 76 11.72 -9.84 1.86
CA GLN A 76 11.63 -8.39 2.07
C GLN A 76 10.83 -8.04 3.33
N GLU A 77 11.31 -7.02 4.07
CA GLU A 77 10.55 -6.36 5.13
C GLU A 77 9.84 -5.13 4.58
N ILE A 78 8.55 -4.96 4.95
CA ILE A 78 7.71 -3.84 4.50
C ILE A 78 7.12 -3.12 5.71
N SER A 79 7.26 -1.79 5.72
CA SER A 79 6.61 -0.87 6.65
C SER A 79 5.42 -0.18 5.99
N VAL A 80 4.37 0.10 6.75
CA VAL A 80 3.23 0.92 6.30
C VAL A 80 3.32 2.37 6.78
N GLY A 81 4.40 2.75 7.45
CA GLY A 81 4.65 4.11 7.93
C GLY A 81 5.44 4.14 9.25
N ASP A 82 5.82 5.34 9.66
CA ASP A 82 6.67 5.60 10.84
C ASP A 82 5.84 5.63 12.12
N TYR A 83 5.18 4.53 12.43
CA TYR A 83 4.39 4.33 13.66
C TYR A 83 4.34 2.85 14.03
N ILE A 84 3.99 2.57 15.29
CA ILE A 84 3.90 1.21 15.81
C ILE A 84 2.44 0.79 15.94
N LEU A 85 2.12 -0.39 15.43
CA LEU A 85 0.83 -1.06 15.58
C LEU A 85 0.92 -2.14 16.66
N SER A 86 -0.22 -2.53 17.22
CA SER A 86 -0.29 -3.64 18.21
C SER A 86 0.08 -5.01 17.62
N GLY A 87 0.05 -5.13 16.30
CA GLY A 87 0.39 -6.34 15.54
C GLY A 87 0.42 -6.04 14.04
N GLY A 88 0.99 -6.93 13.25
CA GLY A 88 1.19 -6.75 11.82
C GLY A 88 -0.05 -7.01 10.95
N GLU A 89 -1.17 -7.46 11.51
CA GLU A 89 -2.36 -7.87 10.75
C GLU A 89 -2.97 -6.73 9.96
N VAL A 90 -3.11 -5.54 10.56
CA VAL A 90 -3.64 -4.35 9.88
C VAL A 90 -2.67 -3.91 8.78
N ALA A 91 -1.37 -3.96 9.03
CA ALA A 91 -0.36 -3.65 8.03
C ALA A 91 -0.43 -4.62 6.82
N ALA A 92 -0.66 -5.92 7.08
CA ALA A 92 -0.88 -6.90 6.03
C ALA A 92 -2.15 -6.60 5.21
N CYS A 93 -3.25 -6.18 5.85
CA CYS A 93 -4.47 -5.76 5.16
C CYS A 93 -4.20 -4.56 4.23
N ILE A 94 -3.44 -3.56 4.68
CA ILE A 94 -3.04 -2.41 3.85
C ILE A 94 -2.25 -2.88 2.63
N LEU A 95 -1.26 -3.75 2.81
CA LEU A 95 -0.47 -4.30 1.70
C LEU A 95 -1.34 -5.06 0.71
N ILE A 96 -2.22 -5.95 1.19
CA ILE A 96 -3.12 -6.77 0.37
C ILE A 96 -4.06 -5.86 -0.43
N ASP A 97 -4.75 -4.91 0.22
CA ASP A 97 -5.67 -4.00 -0.45
C ASP A 97 -4.96 -3.17 -1.52
N THR A 98 -3.82 -2.58 -1.16
CA THR A 98 -3.02 -1.73 -2.07
C THR A 98 -2.59 -2.48 -3.34
N ILE A 99 -2.23 -3.77 -3.24
CA ILE A 99 -1.84 -4.59 -4.40
C ILE A 99 -3.09 -5.06 -5.16
N THR A 100 -4.10 -5.56 -4.44
CA THR A 100 -5.25 -6.24 -5.05
C THR A 100 -6.06 -5.29 -5.92
N ARG A 101 -6.27 -4.04 -5.49
CA ARG A 101 -6.98 -3.03 -6.28
C ARG A 101 -6.30 -2.68 -7.62
N LEU A 102 -5.00 -2.98 -7.77
CA LEU A 102 -4.26 -2.81 -9.02
C LEU A 102 -4.44 -3.99 -9.99
N ILE A 103 -5.03 -5.08 -9.56
CA ILE A 103 -5.29 -6.25 -10.42
C ILE A 103 -6.49 -5.95 -11.32
N PRO A 104 -6.36 -6.13 -12.66
CA PRO A 104 -7.47 -5.90 -13.57
C PRO A 104 -8.72 -6.70 -13.18
N GLY A 105 -9.87 -6.04 -13.21
CA GLY A 105 -11.16 -6.64 -12.86
C GLY A 105 -11.49 -6.68 -11.37
N THR A 106 -10.60 -6.23 -10.48
CA THR A 106 -10.89 -6.10 -9.04
C THR A 106 -11.79 -4.90 -8.76
N LEU A 107 -11.54 -3.77 -9.42
CA LEU A 107 -12.40 -2.59 -9.38
C LEU A 107 -13.29 -2.55 -10.61
N GLY A 108 -14.52 -2.05 -10.45
CA GLY A 108 -15.53 -2.04 -11.52
C GLY A 108 -15.18 -1.13 -12.70
N ASP A 109 -14.35 -0.12 -12.50
CA ASP A 109 -13.91 0.83 -13.52
C ASP A 109 -12.38 0.95 -13.53
N SER A 110 -11.76 0.45 -14.60
CA SER A 110 -10.31 0.52 -14.78
C SER A 110 -9.81 1.94 -15.11
N GLU A 111 -10.67 2.83 -15.63
CA GLU A 111 -10.30 4.22 -15.91
C GLU A 111 -10.14 5.02 -14.60
N SER A 112 -10.80 4.60 -13.52
CA SER A 112 -10.68 5.27 -12.22
C SER A 112 -9.24 5.25 -11.70
N LEU A 113 -8.50 4.18 -11.95
CA LEU A 113 -7.11 4.03 -11.50
C LEU A 113 -6.14 5.00 -12.18
N SER A 114 -6.40 5.38 -13.43
CA SER A 114 -5.47 6.21 -14.23
C SER A 114 -5.36 7.66 -13.75
N ASN A 115 -6.37 8.14 -13.03
CA ASN A 115 -6.50 9.52 -12.57
C ASN A 115 -6.32 9.68 -11.05
N GLU A 116 -6.03 8.61 -10.34
CA GLU A 116 -5.89 8.64 -8.87
C GLU A 116 -4.64 9.39 -8.40
N THR A 117 -4.71 9.86 -7.16
CA THR A 117 -3.54 10.41 -6.46
C THR A 117 -2.41 9.38 -6.45
N PHE A 118 -1.17 9.85 -6.61
CA PHE A 118 0.07 9.08 -6.79
C PHE A 118 0.24 8.42 -8.18
N GLU A 119 -0.78 8.43 -9.05
CA GLU A 119 -0.58 8.14 -10.45
C GLU A 119 0.11 9.32 -11.12
N ASN A 120 1.10 9.05 -11.96
CA ASN A 120 1.88 10.09 -12.64
C ASN A 120 2.49 11.17 -11.70
N GLU A 121 2.77 10.82 -10.43
CA GLU A 121 3.36 11.73 -9.43
C GLU A 121 2.53 13.01 -9.17
N ARG A 122 1.22 12.92 -9.31
CA ARG A 122 0.31 14.04 -9.10
C ARG A 122 -0.78 13.70 -8.09
N MET A 123 -1.23 14.74 -7.39
CA MET A 123 -2.45 14.68 -6.59
C MET A 123 -3.66 14.90 -7.49
N GLU A 124 -4.73 14.21 -7.21
CA GLU A 124 -6.00 14.36 -7.91
C GLU A 124 -6.55 15.79 -7.78
N ALA A 125 -7.27 16.26 -8.82
CA ALA A 125 -7.97 17.52 -8.76
C ALA A 125 -9.14 17.44 -7.78
N PRO A 126 -9.57 18.58 -7.17
CA PRO A 126 -10.74 18.61 -6.30
C PRO A 126 -11.99 18.04 -6.98
N GLN A 127 -12.73 17.22 -6.27
CA GLN A 127 -13.97 16.62 -6.75
C GLN A 127 -15.17 17.26 -6.06
N TYR A 128 -16.31 17.32 -6.77
CA TYR A 128 -17.54 17.94 -6.30
C TYR A 128 -18.74 17.01 -6.53
N SER A 129 -19.61 16.92 -5.54
CA SER A 129 -20.90 16.23 -5.60
C SER A 129 -22.03 17.25 -5.67
N ARG A 130 -23.28 16.80 -5.85
CA ARG A 130 -24.48 17.62 -5.68
C ARG A 130 -24.72 17.93 -4.20
N PRO A 131 -25.31 19.08 -3.87
CA PRO A 131 -25.81 20.16 -4.74
C PRO A 131 -24.73 21.08 -5.29
N GLU A 132 -25.06 21.94 -6.29
CA GLU A 132 -24.13 22.90 -6.89
C GLU A 132 -23.70 24.03 -5.94
N ASP A 133 -24.57 24.39 -4.99
CA ASP A 133 -24.30 25.34 -3.93
C ASP A 133 -24.64 24.71 -2.58
N PHE A 134 -23.64 24.68 -1.71
CA PHE A 134 -23.81 24.23 -0.33
C PHE A 134 -23.23 25.28 0.62
N GLU A 135 -24.09 25.93 1.37
CA GLU A 135 -23.73 27.01 2.32
C GLU A 135 -22.87 28.12 1.70
N GLY A 136 -23.17 28.51 0.45
CA GLY A 136 -22.44 29.53 -0.30
C GLY A 136 -21.14 29.05 -0.94
N LYS A 137 -20.76 27.77 -0.78
CA LYS A 137 -19.65 27.14 -1.49
C LYS A 137 -20.15 26.51 -2.78
N LYS A 138 -19.72 27.09 -3.91
CA LYS A 138 -20.22 26.69 -5.25
C LYS A 138 -19.28 25.75 -5.97
N VAL A 139 -19.85 24.84 -6.74
CA VAL A 139 -19.11 24.05 -7.74
C VAL A 139 -18.55 25.01 -8.81
N PRO A 140 -17.29 24.90 -9.23
CA PRO A 140 -16.74 25.69 -10.32
C PRO A 140 -17.57 25.58 -11.61
N ASN A 141 -17.91 26.70 -12.23
CA ASN A 141 -18.77 26.75 -13.41
C ASN A 141 -18.26 25.89 -14.57
N VAL A 142 -16.95 25.74 -14.70
CA VAL A 142 -16.34 24.89 -15.74
C VAL A 142 -16.80 23.43 -15.63
N LEU A 143 -17.02 22.92 -14.40
CA LEU A 143 -17.48 21.56 -14.17
C LEU A 143 -18.97 21.37 -14.50
N LEU A 144 -19.74 22.44 -14.51
CA LEU A 144 -21.17 22.46 -14.86
C LEU A 144 -21.40 22.68 -16.37
N SER A 145 -20.36 23.05 -17.12
CA SER A 145 -20.47 23.49 -18.52
C SER A 145 -20.77 22.37 -19.52
N GLY A 146 -20.60 21.09 -19.14
CA GLY A 146 -20.66 19.95 -20.07
C GLY A 146 -19.53 19.91 -21.12
N ASN A 147 -18.62 20.88 -21.12
CA ASN A 147 -17.49 20.92 -22.05
C ASN A 147 -16.34 20.05 -21.56
N HIS A 148 -16.27 18.81 -22.06
CA HIS A 148 -15.28 17.81 -21.61
C HIS A 148 -13.82 18.30 -21.75
N GLN A 149 -13.50 19.05 -22.80
CA GLN A 149 -12.15 19.58 -23.00
C GLN A 149 -11.77 20.59 -21.90
N LYS A 150 -12.63 21.58 -21.64
CA LYS A 150 -12.41 22.57 -20.59
C LYS A 150 -12.36 21.95 -19.20
N ILE A 151 -13.21 20.94 -18.95
CA ILE A 151 -13.18 20.19 -17.70
C ILE A 151 -11.85 19.43 -17.53
N ALA A 152 -11.35 18.80 -18.58
CA ALA A 152 -10.06 18.09 -18.54
C ALA A 152 -8.88 19.06 -18.30
N GLU A 153 -8.88 20.22 -18.98
CA GLU A 153 -7.87 21.27 -18.77
C GLU A 153 -7.91 21.81 -17.34
N TRP A 154 -9.10 22.05 -16.80
CA TRP A 154 -9.28 22.50 -15.42
C TRP A 154 -8.77 21.45 -14.42
N ARG A 155 -9.14 20.17 -14.58
CA ARG A 155 -8.63 19.08 -13.73
C ARG A 155 -7.11 19.03 -13.75
N LYS A 156 -6.51 19.14 -14.94
CA LYS A 156 -5.06 19.14 -15.08
C LYS A 156 -4.41 20.35 -14.38
N SER A 157 -5.02 21.54 -14.45
CA SER A 157 -4.52 22.75 -13.79
C SER A 157 -4.63 22.68 -12.26
N MET A 158 -5.69 22.04 -11.75
CA MET A 158 -5.94 21.89 -10.31
C MET A 158 -5.18 20.72 -9.68
N SER A 159 -4.75 19.75 -10.49
CA SER A 159 -3.90 18.64 -10.06
C SER A 159 -2.50 19.18 -9.73
N LYS A 160 -2.04 18.95 -8.49
CA LYS A 160 -0.74 19.40 -8.00
C LYS A 160 0.31 18.31 -8.17
N SER A 161 1.54 18.71 -8.52
CA SER A 161 2.69 17.82 -8.40
C SER A 161 2.88 17.39 -6.94
N ILE A 162 3.22 16.12 -6.72
CA ILE A 162 3.58 15.64 -5.40
C ILE A 162 5.04 16.00 -5.18
N ASP A 163 5.31 16.93 -4.25
CA ASP A 163 6.67 17.15 -3.78
C ASP A 163 7.09 15.89 -3.03
N LYS A 164 7.95 15.10 -3.66
CA LYS A 164 8.69 14.05 -2.92
C LYS A 164 9.48 14.78 -1.85
N LYS A 165 9.05 14.71 -0.59
CA LYS A 165 9.90 15.12 0.52
C LYS A 165 11.20 14.35 0.32
N LYS A 166 12.29 15.08 0.09
CA LYS A 166 13.62 14.51 0.08
C LYS A 166 13.77 13.79 1.42
N GLU A 167 13.94 12.48 1.37
CA GLU A 167 14.38 11.71 2.52
C GLU A 167 15.72 12.31 2.94
N ASN A 168 15.72 12.96 4.11
CA ASN A 168 16.95 13.36 4.80
C ASN A 168 17.42 12.19 5.65
#